data_c2ab0e6a6bff132cf9729ab229da6411
#
_entry.id   c2ab0e6a6bff132cf9729ab229da6411
#
_cell.length_a   1.000
_cell.length_b   1.000
_cell.length_c   1.000
_cell.angle_alpha   90.00
_cell.angle_beta   90.00
_cell.angle_gamma   90.00
#
_symmetry.space_group_name_H-M   'P 1'
#
loop_
_entity.id
_entity.type
_entity.pdbx_description
1 polymer ?
#
loop_
_entity_poly.entity_id
_entity_poly.type
_entity_poly.pdbx_seq_one_letter_code
_entity_poly.pdbx_strand_id
1 'polypeptide(L)'
;MTDLASPTIEKPAATRETVIRVRDLFVAFGQTLVMRGLDLDVYRGEVLGFVGGSGQGKSVLMRTILGLVDKRSGLIELFGQDRDKLSAAERRRVERRWGVLFQNGALFSSLTVRQNIQMPMRETGHISARLMDELAMLKLELVGLPASAADKFPAELSGGMIKRAALARALALDPELVFLDEPTSGLDPIGAAEFDELIATLQHTLGLTVFMVTHDLDSLYSICDRIAALAEGKVIAAGPMEEMLACEHPWLKAYFHGVRGSRLSGALEERKTKELRGRE
;
A
#
# COMPACT_ATOMS: atom_id res chain seq x y z
N MET A 1 -12.61 -6.73 57.83
CA MET A 1 -12.97 -5.89 56.66
C MET A 1 -12.08 -6.35 55.55
N THR A 2 -12.61 -7.21 54.69
CA THR A 2 -11.89 -7.88 53.60
C THR A 2 -12.18 -7.08 52.34
N ASP A 3 -11.11 -6.47 51.83
CA ASP A 3 -11.15 -5.63 50.61
C ASP A 3 -11.28 -6.55 49.41
N LEU A 4 -12.45 -6.56 48.79
CA LEU A 4 -12.74 -7.29 47.58
C LEU A 4 -12.27 -6.45 46.37
N ALA A 5 -11.06 -6.75 45.89
CA ALA A 5 -10.58 -6.22 44.63
C ALA A 5 -11.49 -6.71 43.47
N SER A 6 -12.15 -5.77 42.80
CA SER A 6 -12.94 -6.01 41.60
C SER A 6 -12.04 -6.55 40.47
N PRO A 7 -12.45 -7.60 39.76
CA PRO A 7 -11.66 -8.09 38.62
C PRO A 7 -11.64 -7.04 37.49
N THR A 8 -10.45 -6.61 37.13
CA THR A 8 -10.22 -5.80 35.91
C THR A 8 -10.56 -6.67 34.70
N ILE A 9 -11.69 -6.39 34.07
CA ILE A 9 -12.05 -7.02 32.78
C ILE A 9 -11.08 -6.44 31.73
N GLU A 10 -10.05 -7.21 31.39
CA GLU A 10 -9.26 -6.94 30.19
C GLU A 10 -10.20 -6.97 28.98
N LYS A 11 -10.37 -5.82 28.33
CA LYS A 11 -11.06 -5.77 27.03
C LYS A 11 -10.32 -6.71 26.08
N PRO A 12 -11.03 -7.68 25.44
CA PRO A 12 -10.39 -8.53 24.44
C PRO A 12 -9.81 -7.61 23.36
N ALA A 13 -8.54 -7.85 23.00
CA ALA A 13 -7.89 -7.15 21.88
C ALA A 13 -8.83 -7.24 20.68
N ALA A 14 -9.28 -6.08 20.18
CA ALA A 14 -10.18 -6.03 19.03
C ALA A 14 -9.51 -6.80 17.89
N THR A 15 -10.14 -7.91 17.47
CA THR A 15 -9.66 -8.71 16.33
C THR A 15 -9.66 -7.80 15.10
N ARG A 16 -8.47 -7.38 14.65
CA ARG A 16 -8.34 -6.52 13.46
C ARG A 16 -8.91 -7.27 12.26
N GLU A 17 -9.80 -6.64 11.52
CA GLU A 17 -10.37 -7.21 10.29
C GLU A 17 -9.27 -7.38 9.23
N THR A 18 -9.11 -8.60 8.73
CA THR A 18 -8.12 -8.89 7.69
C THR A 18 -8.72 -8.62 6.31
N VAL A 19 -8.08 -7.73 5.55
CA VAL A 19 -8.47 -7.37 4.17
C VAL A 19 -7.78 -8.25 3.14
N ILE A 20 -6.50 -8.57 3.36
CA ILE A 20 -5.73 -9.53 2.57
C ILE A 20 -5.21 -10.61 3.50
N ARG A 21 -5.49 -11.87 3.17
CA ARG A 21 -4.88 -13.03 3.83
C ARG A 21 -4.20 -13.91 2.81
N VAL A 22 -2.92 -14.16 3.02
CA VAL A 22 -2.12 -15.09 2.21
C VAL A 22 -1.63 -16.20 3.11
N ARG A 23 -1.77 -17.47 2.67
CA ARG A 23 -1.31 -18.64 3.42
C ARG A 23 -0.61 -19.63 2.51
N ASP A 24 0.55 -20.08 2.96
CA ASP A 24 1.38 -21.11 2.30
C ASP A 24 1.54 -20.86 0.79
N LEU A 25 1.81 -19.60 0.42
CA LEU A 25 1.86 -19.16 -0.97
C LEU A 25 3.16 -19.61 -1.64
N PHE A 26 3.02 -20.34 -2.76
CA PHE A 26 4.11 -20.69 -3.65
C PHE A 26 3.92 -20.01 -5.01
N VAL A 27 4.95 -19.33 -5.49
CA VAL A 27 5.01 -18.73 -6.83
C VAL A 27 6.32 -19.11 -7.49
N ALA A 28 6.26 -19.56 -8.75
CA ALA A 28 7.44 -19.97 -9.51
C ALA A 28 7.36 -19.51 -10.97
N PHE A 29 8.50 -19.20 -11.57
CA PHE A 29 8.69 -18.97 -13.00
C PHE A 29 9.60 -20.08 -13.56
N GLY A 30 9.00 -20.99 -14.33
CA GLY A 30 9.69 -22.21 -14.75
C GLY A 30 10.16 -23.04 -13.54
N GLN A 31 11.46 -23.24 -13.42
CA GLN A 31 12.08 -23.97 -12.28
C GLN A 31 12.43 -23.05 -11.10
N THR A 32 12.37 -21.74 -11.26
CA THR A 32 12.77 -20.78 -10.24
C THR A 32 11.61 -20.48 -9.30
N LEU A 33 11.73 -20.92 -8.04
CA LEU A 33 10.75 -20.66 -6.99
C LEU A 33 11.03 -19.29 -6.34
N VAL A 34 10.06 -18.38 -6.44
CA VAL A 34 10.14 -17.01 -5.93
C VAL A 34 9.51 -16.88 -4.55
N MET A 35 8.31 -17.45 -4.34
CA MET A 35 7.65 -17.56 -3.02
C MET A 35 7.67 -19.01 -2.57
N ARG A 36 7.92 -19.23 -1.26
CA ARG A 36 8.21 -20.56 -0.71
C ARG A 36 7.43 -20.84 0.56
N GLY A 37 6.09 -20.84 0.46
CA GLY A 37 5.22 -20.97 1.63
C GLY A 37 5.14 -19.64 2.39
N LEU A 38 4.79 -18.56 1.66
CA LEU A 38 4.69 -17.21 2.23
C LEU A 38 3.33 -17.02 2.90
N ASP A 39 3.36 -16.53 4.14
CA ASP A 39 2.19 -16.08 4.89
C ASP A 39 2.21 -14.56 5.07
N LEU A 40 1.04 -13.91 4.94
CA LEU A 40 0.90 -12.47 5.14
C LEU A 40 -0.55 -12.12 5.47
N ASP A 41 -0.74 -11.23 6.44
CA ASP A 41 -2.01 -10.55 6.71
C ASP A 41 -1.86 -9.05 6.53
N VAL A 42 -2.87 -8.43 5.89
CA VAL A 42 -3.04 -6.98 5.83
C VAL A 42 -4.37 -6.64 6.48
N TYR A 43 -4.35 -5.71 7.43
CA TYR A 43 -5.52 -5.35 8.21
C TYR A 43 -6.20 -4.10 7.67
N ARG A 44 -7.51 -4.00 7.91
CA ARG A 44 -8.31 -2.86 7.48
C ARG A 44 -7.78 -1.56 8.07
N GLY A 45 -7.66 -0.54 7.23
CA GLY A 45 -7.29 0.81 7.61
C GLY A 45 -5.81 1.00 7.95
N GLU A 46 -4.94 -0.01 7.76
CA GLU A 46 -3.49 0.17 7.96
C GLU A 46 -2.77 0.56 6.68
N VAL A 47 -1.64 1.21 6.83
CA VAL A 47 -0.60 1.31 5.80
C VAL A 47 0.44 0.23 6.08
N LEU A 48 0.43 -0.83 5.27
CA LEU A 48 1.45 -1.88 5.33
C LEU A 48 2.57 -1.59 4.32
N GLY A 49 3.78 -1.34 4.81
CA GLY A 49 5.01 -1.29 4.01
C GLY A 49 5.53 -2.70 3.75
N PHE A 50 5.71 -3.08 2.49
CA PHE A 50 6.27 -4.37 2.10
C PHE A 50 7.68 -4.18 1.53
N VAL A 51 8.67 -4.65 2.27
CA VAL A 51 10.08 -4.43 1.97
C VAL A 51 10.81 -5.73 1.66
N GLY A 52 11.99 -5.64 1.06
CA GLY A 52 12.83 -6.78 0.72
C GLY A 52 13.93 -6.39 -0.26
N GLY A 53 14.96 -7.19 -0.38
CA GLY A 53 16.07 -6.97 -1.30
C GLY A 53 15.59 -6.83 -2.76
N SER A 54 16.42 -6.21 -3.60
CA SER A 54 16.15 -6.13 -5.04
C SER A 54 16.06 -7.55 -5.63
N GLY A 55 15.05 -7.78 -6.47
CA GLY A 55 14.83 -9.09 -7.10
C GLY A 55 14.22 -10.16 -6.20
N GLN A 56 13.95 -9.91 -4.93
CA GLN A 56 13.36 -10.88 -3.99
C GLN A 56 11.89 -11.24 -4.27
N GLY A 57 11.22 -10.52 -5.18
CA GLY A 57 9.84 -10.86 -5.59
C GLY A 57 8.75 -9.98 -4.98
N LYS A 58 9.04 -8.79 -4.42
CA LYS A 58 8.04 -7.88 -3.85
C LYS A 58 6.89 -7.58 -4.82
N SER A 59 7.21 -7.07 -6.01
CA SER A 59 6.20 -6.80 -7.04
C SER A 59 5.56 -8.08 -7.58
N VAL A 60 6.23 -9.24 -7.48
CA VAL A 60 5.63 -10.55 -7.83
C VAL A 60 4.52 -10.90 -6.86
N LEU A 61 4.74 -10.75 -5.53
CA LEU A 61 3.69 -10.97 -4.54
C LEU A 61 2.48 -10.08 -4.81
N MET A 62 2.70 -8.77 -4.96
CA MET A 62 1.61 -7.84 -5.25
C MET A 62 0.83 -8.24 -6.51
N ARG A 63 1.54 -8.54 -7.61
CA ARG A 63 0.91 -8.99 -8.86
C ARG A 63 0.19 -10.32 -8.71
N THR A 64 0.70 -11.23 -7.87
CA THR A 64 0.03 -12.50 -7.58
C THR A 64 -1.25 -12.28 -6.78
N ILE A 65 -1.26 -11.38 -5.80
CA ILE A 65 -2.47 -11.00 -5.05
C ILE A 65 -3.50 -10.39 -6.01
N LEU A 66 -3.08 -9.50 -6.91
CA LEU A 66 -3.93 -8.89 -7.93
C LEU A 66 -4.43 -9.86 -9.02
N GLY A 67 -3.83 -11.04 -9.14
CA GLY A 67 -4.19 -12.01 -10.18
C GLY A 67 -3.54 -11.80 -11.53
N LEU A 68 -2.50 -10.97 -11.58
CA LEU A 68 -1.70 -10.73 -12.77
C LEU A 68 -0.56 -11.75 -12.94
N VAL A 69 -0.25 -12.50 -11.90
CA VAL A 69 0.70 -13.61 -11.90
C VAL A 69 0.04 -14.80 -11.23
N ASP A 70 0.13 -15.97 -11.87
CA ASP A 70 -0.43 -17.20 -11.32
C ASP A 70 0.42 -17.72 -10.17
N LYS A 71 -0.24 -18.16 -9.11
CA LYS A 71 0.39 -18.91 -8.03
C LYS A 71 0.49 -20.39 -8.39
N ARG A 72 1.48 -21.07 -7.82
CA ARG A 72 1.61 -22.53 -7.91
C ARG A 72 0.68 -23.24 -6.93
N SER A 73 0.60 -22.74 -5.70
CA SER A 73 -0.27 -23.23 -4.63
C SER A 73 -0.41 -22.19 -3.52
N GLY A 74 -1.22 -22.49 -2.52
CA GLY A 74 -1.50 -21.61 -1.38
C GLY A 74 -2.84 -20.90 -1.49
N LEU A 75 -3.22 -20.18 -0.45
CA LEU A 75 -4.48 -19.45 -0.34
C LEU A 75 -4.22 -17.95 -0.47
N ILE A 76 -5.08 -17.26 -1.22
CA ILE A 76 -5.20 -15.80 -1.23
C ILE A 76 -6.67 -15.46 -1.01
N GLU A 77 -6.96 -14.85 0.13
CA GLU A 77 -8.28 -14.28 0.42
C GLU A 77 -8.21 -12.77 0.35
N LEU A 78 -9.21 -12.17 -0.28
CA LEU A 78 -9.42 -10.74 -0.37
C LEU A 78 -10.79 -10.40 0.18
N PHE A 79 -10.84 -9.52 1.19
CA PHE A 79 -12.08 -9.17 1.89
C PHE A 79 -12.84 -10.41 2.40
N GLY A 80 -12.11 -11.42 2.92
CA GLY A 80 -12.67 -12.69 3.43
C GLY A 80 -13.12 -13.68 2.35
N GLN A 81 -12.83 -13.43 1.07
CA GLN A 81 -13.22 -14.29 -0.03
C GLN A 81 -12.00 -14.96 -0.69
N ASP A 82 -12.01 -16.27 -0.80
CA ASP A 82 -10.99 -17.04 -1.50
C ASP A 82 -11.03 -16.72 -3.01
N ARG A 83 -9.98 -16.07 -3.51
CA ARG A 83 -9.89 -15.58 -4.89
C ARG A 83 -10.12 -16.67 -5.94
N ASP A 84 -9.68 -17.90 -5.67
CA ASP A 84 -9.75 -18.98 -6.65
C ASP A 84 -11.16 -19.58 -6.75
N LYS A 85 -12.01 -19.36 -5.73
CA LYS A 85 -13.39 -19.84 -5.69
C LYS A 85 -14.38 -18.84 -6.28
N LEU A 86 -13.94 -17.62 -6.59
CA LEU A 86 -14.81 -16.58 -7.13
C LEU A 86 -15.22 -16.87 -8.57
N SER A 87 -16.50 -16.77 -8.85
CA SER A 87 -17.03 -16.64 -10.21
C SER A 87 -16.53 -15.36 -10.86
N ALA A 88 -16.59 -15.27 -12.19
CA ALA A 88 -16.17 -14.07 -12.92
C ALA A 88 -16.92 -12.79 -12.48
N ALA A 89 -18.19 -12.91 -12.07
CA ALA A 89 -18.97 -11.77 -11.60
C ALA A 89 -18.55 -11.32 -10.19
N GLU A 90 -18.32 -12.26 -9.29
CA GLU A 90 -17.82 -11.99 -7.94
C GLU A 90 -16.40 -11.40 -7.97
N ARG A 91 -15.53 -11.95 -8.83
CA ARG A 91 -14.19 -11.41 -9.03
C ARG A 91 -14.24 -9.95 -9.45
N ARG A 92 -15.04 -9.56 -10.44
CA ARG A 92 -15.22 -8.15 -10.84
C ARG A 92 -15.75 -7.26 -9.70
N ARG A 93 -16.60 -7.78 -8.79
CA ARG A 93 -17.05 -7.02 -7.62
C ARG A 93 -15.93 -6.79 -6.62
N VAL A 94 -15.11 -7.81 -6.38
CA VAL A 94 -13.95 -7.70 -5.49
C VAL A 94 -12.89 -6.77 -6.09
N GLU A 95 -12.61 -6.87 -7.40
CA GLU A 95 -11.65 -6.04 -8.12
C GLU A 95 -12.00 -4.55 -8.09
N ARG A 96 -13.26 -4.17 -8.04
CA ARG A 96 -13.69 -2.77 -7.88
C ARG A 96 -13.41 -2.18 -6.50
N ARG A 97 -13.11 -3.02 -5.51
CA ARG A 97 -12.82 -2.59 -4.14
C ARG A 97 -11.36 -2.25 -3.91
N TRP A 98 -10.51 -2.41 -4.92
CA TRP A 98 -9.12 -1.97 -4.86
C TRP A 98 -8.72 -1.09 -6.03
N GLY A 99 -7.73 -0.23 -5.78
CA GLY A 99 -7.03 0.53 -6.81
C GLY A 99 -5.55 0.17 -6.84
N VAL A 100 -4.89 0.43 -7.97
CA VAL A 100 -3.47 0.12 -8.15
C VAL A 100 -2.73 1.30 -8.75
N LEU A 101 -1.62 1.68 -8.10
CA LEU A 101 -0.61 2.58 -8.63
C LEU A 101 0.65 1.75 -8.91
N PHE A 102 0.99 1.58 -10.19
CA PHE A 102 2.23 0.92 -10.62
C PHE A 102 3.41 1.88 -10.61
N GLN A 103 4.63 1.36 -10.51
CA GLN A 103 5.88 2.09 -10.35
C GLN A 103 6.03 3.29 -11.29
N ASN A 104 5.68 3.17 -12.58
CA ASN A 104 5.76 4.25 -13.56
C ASN A 104 4.41 4.95 -13.80
N GLY A 105 3.43 4.81 -12.88
CA GLY A 105 2.08 5.32 -13.02
C GLY A 105 1.21 4.53 -13.99
N ALA A 106 1.78 3.95 -15.04
CA ALA A 106 1.10 3.17 -16.08
C ALA A 106 -0.13 3.88 -16.68
N LEU A 107 -0.04 5.19 -16.88
CA LEU A 107 -1.07 5.96 -17.57
C LEU A 107 -1.08 5.62 -19.07
N PHE A 108 -2.26 5.59 -19.67
CA PHE A 108 -2.40 5.46 -21.10
C PHE A 108 -1.90 6.76 -21.76
N SER A 109 -0.83 6.66 -22.53
CA SER A 109 -0.15 7.81 -23.15
C SER A 109 -1.01 8.56 -24.18
N SER A 110 -1.97 7.87 -24.80
CA SER A 110 -2.92 8.42 -25.78
C SER A 110 -4.18 9.03 -25.15
N LEU A 111 -4.32 8.98 -23.84
CA LEU A 111 -5.45 9.54 -23.09
C LEU A 111 -5.00 10.72 -22.25
N THR A 112 -5.87 11.74 -22.11
CA THR A 112 -5.64 12.82 -21.16
C THR A 112 -5.70 12.33 -19.71
N VAL A 113 -5.28 13.14 -18.76
CA VAL A 113 -5.38 12.82 -17.30
C VAL A 113 -6.83 12.50 -16.95
N ARG A 114 -7.78 13.35 -17.32
CA ARG A 114 -9.22 13.12 -17.11
C ARG A 114 -9.67 11.78 -17.66
N GLN A 115 -9.31 11.47 -18.90
CA GLN A 115 -9.67 10.21 -19.55
C GLN A 115 -9.03 9.01 -18.86
N ASN A 116 -7.78 9.12 -18.38
CA ASN A 116 -7.12 8.09 -17.58
C ASN A 116 -7.89 7.80 -16.28
N ILE A 117 -8.32 8.87 -15.56
CA ILE A 117 -9.11 8.72 -14.33
C ILE A 117 -10.48 8.07 -14.62
N GLN A 118 -11.08 8.39 -15.75
CA GLN A 118 -12.39 7.84 -16.16
C GLN A 118 -12.33 6.37 -16.60
N MET A 119 -11.18 5.83 -16.98
CA MET A 119 -11.08 4.46 -17.52
C MET A 119 -11.73 3.41 -16.61
N PRO A 120 -11.44 3.33 -15.29
CA PRO A 120 -12.11 2.38 -14.42
C PRO A 120 -13.62 2.61 -14.34
N MET A 121 -14.08 3.87 -14.40
CA MET A 121 -15.50 4.22 -14.34
C MET A 121 -16.25 3.72 -15.60
N ARG A 122 -15.63 3.84 -16.78
CA ARG A 122 -16.20 3.38 -18.07
C ARG A 122 -16.43 1.88 -18.07
N GLU A 123 -15.53 1.11 -17.47
CA GLU A 123 -15.65 -0.35 -17.38
C GLU A 123 -16.84 -0.81 -16.53
N THR A 124 -17.35 0.05 -15.62
CA THR A 124 -18.54 -0.28 -14.84
C THR A 124 -19.81 -0.28 -15.69
N GLY A 125 -19.86 0.50 -16.77
CA GLY A 125 -20.99 0.62 -17.70
C GLY A 125 -22.24 1.32 -17.14
N HIS A 126 -22.21 1.84 -15.91
CA HIS A 126 -23.39 2.38 -15.23
C HIS A 126 -23.30 3.88 -14.90
N ILE A 127 -22.16 4.53 -15.18
CA ILE A 127 -21.91 5.93 -14.83
C ILE A 127 -22.11 6.77 -16.11
N SER A 128 -22.95 7.83 -16.03
CA SER A 128 -23.14 8.73 -17.18
C SER A 128 -21.87 9.53 -17.49
N ALA A 129 -21.70 9.95 -18.75
CA ALA A 129 -20.54 10.73 -19.17
C ALA A 129 -20.34 12.00 -18.31
N ARG A 130 -21.42 12.73 -18.05
CA ARG A 130 -21.40 13.93 -17.20
C ARG A 130 -20.90 13.61 -15.79
N LEU A 131 -21.43 12.57 -15.15
CA LEU A 131 -21.01 12.18 -13.81
C LEU A 131 -19.54 11.69 -13.78
N MET A 132 -19.09 10.98 -14.83
CA MET A 132 -17.67 10.61 -14.95
C MET A 132 -16.76 11.84 -15.03
N ASP A 133 -17.16 12.90 -15.74
CA ASP A 133 -16.41 14.15 -15.82
C ASP A 133 -16.32 14.82 -14.44
N GLU A 134 -17.44 14.95 -13.72
CA GLU A 134 -17.51 15.55 -12.39
C GLU A 134 -16.66 14.75 -11.38
N LEU A 135 -16.78 13.41 -11.38
CA LEU A 135 -15.99 12.54 -10.51
C LEU A 135 -14.50 12.59 -10.85
N ALA A 136 -14.12 12.62 -12.12
CA ALA A 136 -12.71 12.71 -12.52
C ALA A 136 -12.08 14.01 -12.03
N MET A 137 -12.79 15.13 -12.10
CA MET A 137 -12.32 16.41 -11.57
C MET A 137 -12.18 16.38 -10.05
N LEU A 138 -13.13 15.78 -9.34
CA LEU A 138 -13.03 15.57 -7.89
C LEU A 138 -11.80 14.72 -7.51
N LYS A 139 -11.55 13.62 -8.24
CA LYS A 139 -10.37 12.76 -7.97
C LYS A 139 -9.05 13.48 -8.28
N LEU A 140 -9.04 14.34 -9.29
CA LEU A 140 -7.89 15.16 -9.64
C LEU A 140 -7.58 16.18 -8.51
N GLU A 141 -8.58 16.85 -7.98
CA GLU A 141 -8.46 17.77 -6.85
C GLU A 141 -8.00 17.04 -5.58
N LEU A 142 -8.58 15.86 -5.30
CA LEU A 142 -8.27 15.03 -4.14
C LEU A 142 -6.76 14.66 -4.04
N VAL A 143 -6.09 14.52 -5.18
CA VAL A 143 -4.64 14.24 -5.22
C VAL A 143 -3.80 15.51 -5.37
N GLY A 144 -4.39 16.69 -5.24
CA GLY A 144 -3.71 17.99 -5.30
C GLY A 144 -3.20 18.37 -6.69
N LEU A 145 -3.84 17.89 -7.77
CA LEU A 145 -3.55 18.34 -9.12
C LEU A 145 -4.44 19.53 -9.50
N PRO A 146 -3.88 20.56 -10.18
CA PRO A 146 -4.69 21.68 -10.64
C PRO A 146 -5.66 21.25 -11.76
N ALA A 147 -6.83 21.90 -11.84
CA ALA A 147 -7.83 21.60 -12.87
C ALA A 147 -7.27 21.66 -14.31
N SER A 148 -6.29 22.54 -14.55
CA SER A 148 -5.59 22.64 -15.84
C SER A 148 -4.82 21.40 -16.25
N ALA A 149 -4.56 20.46 -15.33
CA ALA A 149 -3.91 19.19 -15.65
C ALA A 149 -4.89 18.19 -16.30
N ALA A 150 -6.21 18.38 -16.16
CA ALA A 150 -7.23 17.43 -16.61
C ALA A 150 -7.11 17.08 -18.10
N ASP A 151 -6.83 18.07 -18.93
CA ASP A 151 -6.81 17.94 -20.39
C ASP A 151 -5.38 17.70 -20.96
N LYS A 152 -4.36 17.62 -20.08
CA LYS A 152 -2.99 17.28 -20.47
C LYS A 152 -2.83 15.77 -20.71
N PHE A 153 -1.91 15.45 -21.61
CA PHE A 153 -1.44 14.09 -21.79
C PHE A 153 -0.29 13.75 -20.82
N PRO A 154 -0.05 12.47 -20.51
CA PRO A 154 1.03 12.07 -19.62
C PRO A 154 2.41 12.65 -19.97
N ALA A 155 2.71 12.80 -21.26
CA ALA A 155 3.98 13.37 -21.71
C ALA A 155 4.18 14.86 -21.36
N GLU A 156 3.12 15.57 -20.98
CA GLU A 156 3.14 16.99 -20.59
C GLU A 156 3.23 17.19 -19.08
N LEU A 157 3.33 16.10 -18.31
CA LEU A 157 3.32 16.12 -16.85
C LEU A 157 4.73 15.92 -16.28
N SER A 158 5.01 16.53 -15.12
CA SER A 158 6.18 16.18 -14.33
C SER A 158 6.02 14.76 -13.72
N GLY A 159 7.12 14.16 -13.27
CA GLY A 159 7.10 12.84 -12.63
C GLY A 159 6.13 12.77 -11.43
N GLY A 160 6.12 13.79 -10.57
CA GLY A 160 5.19 13.90 -9.45
C GLY A 160 3.73 14.02 -9.90
N MET A 161 3.46 14.81 -10.96
CA MET A 161 2.11 14.89 -11.52
C MET A 161 1.64 13.56 -12.13
N ILE A 162 2.53 12.80 -12.77
CA ILE A 162 2.21 11.44 -13.29
C ILE A 162 1.79 10.53 -12.13
N LYS A 163 2.53 10.53 -11.02
CA LYS A 163 2.21 9.72 -9.82
C LYS A 163 0.87 10.12 -9.21
N ARG A 164 0.62 11.42 -9.05
CA ARG A 164 -0.67 11.94 -8.55
C ARG A 164 -1.84 11.60 -9.48
N ALA A 165 -1.68 11.72 -10.80
CA ALA A 165 -2.70 11.32 -11.78
C ALA A 165 -2.98 9.80 -11.75
N ALA A 166 -1.94 8.98 -11.61
CA ALA A 166 -2.09 7.53 -11.46
C ALA A 166 -2.78 7.15 -10.14
N LEU A 167 -2.51 7.90 -9.05
CA LEU A 167 -3.22 7.74 -7.78
C LEU A 167 -4.70 8.14 -7.93
N ALA A 168 -5.01 9.26 -8.59
CA ALA A 168 -6.39 9.67 -8.88
C ALA A 168 -7.16 8.58 -9.65
N ARG A 169 -6.50 7.94 -10.63
CA ARG A 169 -7.08 6.80 -11.35
C ARG A 169 -7.28 5.59 -10.43
N ALA A 170 -6.33 5.28 -9.56
CA ALA A 170 -6.46 4.20 -8.59
C ALA A 170 -7.66 4.42 -7.64
N LEU A 171 -7.95 5.69 -7.31
CA LEU A 171 -9.05 6.08 -6.42
C LEU A 171 -10.39 6.28 -7.17
N ALA A 172 -10.46 6.05 -8.48
CA ALA A 172 -11.60 6.40 -9.33
C ALA A 172 -12.92 5.75 -8.91
N LEU A 173 -12.89 4.55 -8.33
CA LEU A 173 -14.07 3.78 -7.91
C LEU A 173 -14.26 3.76 -6.39
N ASP A 174 -13.66 4.70 -5.63
CA ASP A 174 -13.71 4.74 -4.17
C ASP A 174 -13.31 3.40 -3.53
N PRO A 175 -12.10 2.90 -3.80
CA PRO A 175 -11.66 1.59 -3.31
C PRO A 175 -11.48 1.60 -1.78
N GLU A 176 -11.58 0.42 -1.16
CA GLU A 176 -11.26 0.21 0.26
C GLU A 176 -9.78 -0.13 0.47
N LEU A 177 -9.10 -0.59 -0.59
CA LEU A 177 -7.71 -1.02 -0.58
C LEU A 177 -6.97 -0.39 -1.77
N VAL A 178 -5.76 0.14 -1.51
CA VAL A 178 -4.90 0.67 -2.58
C VAL A 178 -3.55 -0.05 -2.54
N PHE A 179 -3.15 -0.57 -3.69
CA PHE A 179 -1.81 -1.12 -3.91
C PHE A 179 -0.91 -0.05 -4.52
N LEU A 180 0.25 0.17 -3.91
CA LEU A 180 1.25 1.13 -4.36
C LEU A 180 2.57 0.38 -4.63
N ASP A 181 3.02 0.38 -5.88
CA ASP A 181 4.31 -0.21 -6.28
C ASP A 181 5.33 0.90 -6.47
N GLU A 182 6.25 1.07 -5.50
CA GLU A 182 7.32 2.07 -5.49
C GLU A 182 6.77 3.50 -5.77
N PRO A 183 5.83 4.00 -4.94
CA PRO A 183 5.10 5.24 -5.26
C PRO A 183 5.99 6.47 -5.32
N THR A 184 7.02 6.57 -4.49
CA THR A 184 7.95 7.71 -4.41
C THR A 184 9.16 7.58 -5.35
N SER A 185 9.32 6.43 -6.02
CA SER A 185 10.45 6.19 -6.93
C SER A 185 10.51 7.22 -8.06
N GLY A 186 11.69 7.84 -8.23
CA GLY A 186 11.93 8.84 -9.26
C GLY A 186 11.49 10.26 -8.91
N LEU A 187 10.97 10.49 -7.70
CA LEU A 187 10.70 11.81 -7.14
C LEU A 187 11.96 12.35 -6.44
N ASP A 188 12.08 13.68 -6.39
CA ASP A 188 13.03 14.31 -5.50
C ASP A 188 12.58 14.16 -4.03
N PRO A 189 13.45 14.38 -3.03
CA PRO A 189 13.11 14.14 -1.63
C PRO A 189 11.91 14.95 -1.13
N ILE A 190 11.70 16.17 -1.63
CA ILE A 190 10.56 17.01 -1.23
C ILE A 190 9.27 16.44 -1.81
N GLY A 191 9.28 16.15 -3.13
CA GLY A 191 8.14 15.55 -3.80
C GLY A 191 7.77 14.15 -3.27
N ALA A 192 8.76 13.37 -2.81
CA ALA A 192 8.53 12.09 -2.13
C ALA A 192 7.81 12.29 -0.80
N ALA A 193 8.29 13.21 0.05
CA ALA A 193 7.67 13.52 1.33
C ALA A 193 6.23 14.06 1.16
N GLU A 194 5.99 14.96 0.19
CA GLU A 194 4.65 15.45 -0.13
C GLU A 194 3.71 14.34 -0.61
N PHE A 195 4.24 13.36 -1.35
CA PHE A 195 3.44 12.22 -1.81
C PHE A 195 3.10 11.28 -0.66
N ASP A 196 4.02 11.03 0.26
CA ASP A 196 3.78 10.25 1.47
C ASP A 196 2.73 10.92 2.36
N GLU A 197 2.82 12.24 2.57
CA GLU A 197 1.82 13.01 3.33
C GLU A 197 0.43 12.92 2.68
N LEU A 198 0.37 12.98 1.35
CA LEU A 198 -0.88 12.78 0.60
C LEU A 198 -1.46 11.38 0.87
N ILE A 199 -0.66 10.31 0.80
CA ILE A 199 -1.11 8.94 1.08
C ILE A 199 -1.63 8.83 2.52
N ALA A 200 -0.89 9.36 3.51
CA ALA A 200 -1.31 9.33 4.90
C ALA A 200 -2.63 10.09 5.13
N THR A 201 -2.78 11.27 4.51
CA THR A 201 -4.01 12.07 4.56
C THR A 201 -5.20 11.32 3.97
N LEU A 202 -5.02 10.70 2.80
CA LEU A 202 -6.06 9.91 2.13
C LEU A 202 -6.44 8.68 2.95
N GLN A 203 -5.45 7.96 3.48
CA GLN A 203 -5.67 6.80 4.33
C GLN A 203 -6.51 7.17 5.56
N HIS A 204 -6.10 8.22 6.26
CA HIS A 204 -6.80 8.67 7.47
C HIS A 204 -8.20 9.21 7.19
N THR A 205 -8.35 10.03 6.13
CA THR A 205 -9.62 10.72 5.81
C THR A 205 -10.66 9.79 5.19
N LEU A 206 -10.21 8.88 4.32
CA LEU A 206 -11.08 7.95 3.60
C LEU A 206 -11.17 6.56 4.25
N GLY A 207 -10.39 6.28 5.28
CA GLY A 207 -10.30 4.96 5.91
C GLY A 207 -9.69 3.90 5.00
N LEU A 208 -8.79 4.30 4.08
CA LEU A 208 -8.18 3.39 3.12
C LEU A 208 -7.28 2.36 3.83
N THR A 209 -7.23 1.16 3.27
CA THR A 209 -6.14 0.21 3.54
C THR A 209 -5.10 0.39 2.44
N VAL A 210 -3.82 0.45 2.80
CA VAL A 210 -2.73 0.64 1.84
C VAL A 210 -1.74 -0.52 1.94
N PHE A 211 -1.50 -1.19 0.81
CA PHE A 211 -0.40 -2.14 0.64
C PHE A 211 0.68 -1.48 -0.23
N MET A 212 1.79 -1.09 0.38
CA MET A 212 2.85 -0.34 -0.30
C MET A 212 4.12 -1.17 -0.43
N VAL A 213 4.52 -1.46 -1.65
CA VAL A 213 5.85 -2.00 -1.95
C VAL A 213 6.80 -0.82 -2.06
N THR A 214 7.83 -0.77 -1.23
CA THR A 214 8.84 0.29 -1.30
C THR A 214 10.20 -0.19 -0.80
N HIS A 215 11.25 0.53 -1.17
CA HIS A 215 12.59 0.42 -0.60
C HIS A 215 13.03 1.74 0.05
N ASP A 216 12.15 2.72 0.09
CA ASP A 216 12.40 4.02 0.70
C ASP A 216 12.16 3.96 2.20
N LEU A 217 13.24 4.15 2.97
CA LEU A 217 13.21 4.13 4.43
C LEU A 217 12.41 5.32 4.99
N ASP A 218 12.48 6.49 4.35
CA ASP A 218 11.77 7.68 4.81
C ASP A 218 10.26 7.44 4.75
N SER A 219 9.74 6.86 3.65
CA SER A 219 8.33 6.46 3.53
C SER A 219 7.92 5.44 4.60
N LEU A 220 8.76 4.43 4.88
CA LEU A 220 8.48 3.42 5.90
C LEU A 220 8.35 4.02 7.30
N TYR A 221 9.24 4.96 7.63
CA TYR A 221 9.24 5.64 8.93
C TYR A 221 8.10 6.65 9.08
N SER A 222 7.70 7.32 7.98
CA SER A 222 6.76 8.43 8.05
C SER A 222 5.30 7.99 8.03
N ILE A 223 4.94 6.97 7.24
CA ILE A 223 3.53 6.65 6.99
C ILE A 223 3.13 5.20 7.24
N CYS A 224 4.07 4.25 7.44
CA CYS A 224 3.68 2.85 7.63
C CYS A 224 3.34 2.54 9.09
N ASP A 225 2.15 1.98 9.32
CA ASP A 225 1.74 1.45 10.62
C ASP A 225 2.46 0.13 10.95
N ARG A 226 2.64 -0.70 9.91
CA ARG A 226 3.35 -1.98 9.98
C ARG A 226 4.22 -2.18 8.75
N ILE A 227 5.27 -2.96 8.94
CA ILE A 227 6.20 -3.34 7.87
C ILE A 227 6.27 -4.87 7.83
N ALA A 228 6.20 -5.44 6.63
CA ALA A 228 6.46 -6.85 6.40
C ALA A 228 7.71 -7.00 5.53
N ALA A 229 8.66 -7.79 5.99
CA ALA A 229 9.96 -7.96 5.37
C ALA A 229 10.06 -9.30 4.65
N LEU A 230 10.36 -9.25 3.34
CA LEU A 230 10.53 -10.40 2.48
C LEU A 230 12.01 -10.78 2.36
N ALA A 231 12.35 -12.00 2.73
CA ALA A 231 13.63 -12.62 2.39
C ALA A 231 13.43 -14.11 2.12
N GLU A 232 14.26 -14.69 1.26
CA GLU A 232 14.26 -16.11 0.92
C GLU A 232 12.90 -16.67 0.47
N GLY A 233 12.03 -15.81 -0.10
CA GLY A 233 10.69 -16.17 -0.56
C GLY A 233 9.64 -16.28 0.55
N LYS A 234 9.91 -15.78 1.76
CA LYS A 234 9.02 -15.76 2.92
C LYS A 234 8.97 -14.39 3.57
N VAL A 235 7.90 -14.11 4.29
CA VAL A 235 7.90 -13.00 5.25
C VAL A 235 8.66 -13.44 6.50
N ILE A 236 9.81 -12.80 6.73
CA ILE A 236 10.71 -13.14 7.85
C ILE A 236 10.38 -12.38 9.13
N ALA A 237 9.71 -11.24 9.00
CA ALA A 237 9.20 -10.44 10.11
C ALA A 237 8.04 -9.57 9.62
N ALA A 238 7.05 -9.30 10.48
CA ALA A 238 5.96 -8.37 10.21
C ALA A 238 5.48 -7.73 11.51
N GLY A 239 5.63 -6.42 11.65
CA GLY A 239 5.27 -5.66 12.85
C GLY A 239 5.49 -4.16 12.68
N PRO A 240 5.26 -3.36 13.72
CA PRO A 240 5.59 -1.94 13.73
C PRO A 240 7.11 -1.73 13.59
N MET A 241 7.52 -0.51 13.29
CA MET A 241 8.93 -0.15 13.06
C MET A 241 9.85 -0.59 14.21
N GLU A 242 9.39 -0.47 15.44
CA GLU A 242 10.15 -0.85 16.63
C GLU A 242 10.53 -2.35 16.62
N GLU A 243 9.61 -3.22 16.22
CA GLU A 243 9.86 -4.65 16.10
C GLU A 243 10.81 -4.97 14.96
N MET A 244 10.73 -4.21 13.85
CA MET A 244 11.65 -4.35 12.73
C MET A 244 13.09 -3.98 13.12
N LEU A 245 13.26 -2.90 13.90
CA LEU A 245 14.56 -2.46 14.41
C LEU A 245 15.15 -3.42 15.43
N ALA A 246 14.31 -4.06 16.24
CA ALA A 246 14.74 -5.04 17.27
C ALA A 246 15.03 -6.43 16.68
N CYS A 247 14.65 -6.67 15.43
CA CYS A 247 14.78 -8.00 14.81
C CYS A 247 16.24 -8.36 14.54
N GLU A 248 16.66 -9.55 15.03
CA GLU A 248 18.04 -10.04 14.93
C GLU A 248 18.42 -10.59 13.54
N HIS A 249 17.45 -10.67 12.60
CA HIS A 249 17.71 -11.21 11.27
C HIS A 249 18.78 -10.39 10.53
N PRO A 250 19.87 -11.01 9.98
CA PRO A 250 21.00 -10.29 9.39
C PRO A 250 20.61 -9.30 8.30
N TRP A 251 19.63 -9.68 7.44
CA TRP A 251 19.15 -8.79 6.37
C TRP A 251 18.45 -7.56 6.94
N LEU A 252 17.61 -7.71 7.97
CA LEU A 252 16.90 -6.59 8.61
C LEU A 252 17.87 -5.65 9.32
N LYS A 253 18.84 -6.19 10.04
CA LYS A 253 19.92 -5.38 10.64
C LYS A 253 20.66 -4.56 9.58
N ALA A 254 21.08 -5.19 8.48
CA ALA A 254 21.76 -4.49 7.40
C ALA A 254 20.88 -3.43 6.72
N TYR A 255 19.58 -3.70 6.59
CA TYR A 255 18.63 -2.81 5.94
C TYR A 255 18.29 -1.58 6.80
N PHE A 256 17.92 -1.79 8.06
CA PHE A 256 17.47 -0.71 8.95
C PHE A 256 18.62 0.02 9.69
N HIS A 257 19.74 -0.67 9.99
CA HIS A 257 20.90 -0.09 10.70
C HIS A 257 22.07 0.25 9.77
N GLY A 258 21.92 0.08 8.46
CA GLY A 258 22.89 0.57 7.48
C GLY A 258 23.02 2.09 7.51
N VAL A 259 23.97 2.65 6.76
CA VAL A 259 24.34 4.10 6.79
C VAL A 259 23.15 5.06 6.63
N ARG A 260 22.08 4.65 5.95
CA ARG A 260 20.85 5.46 5.82
C ARG A 260 19.91 5.27 7.01
N GLY A 261 19.77 4.06 7.53
CA GLY A 261 18.90 3.76 8.67
C GLY A 261 19.36 4.38 9.98
N SER A 262 20.67 4.47 10.22
CA SER A 262 21.21 5.08 11.45
C SER A 262 20.94 6.59 11.59
N ARG A 263 20.74 7.31 10.47
CA ARG A 263 20.35 8.74 10.50
C ARG A 263 18.88 8.91 10.88
N LEU A 264 18.02 8.00 10.48
CA LEU A 264 16.58 8.05 10.71
C LEU A 264 16.20 7.59 12.12
N SER A 265 16.86 6.55 12.65
CA SER A 265 16.66 6.11 14.04
C SER A 265 17.01 7.18 15.06
N GLY A 266 18.06 7.97 14.82
CA GLY A 266 18.40 9.13 15.67
C GLY A 266 17.32 10.22 15.65
N ALA A 267 16.75 10.52 14.51
CA ALA A 267 15.67 11.51 14.37
C ALA A 267 14.35 11.08 15.04
N LEU A 268 14.07 9.77 15.11
CA LEU A 268 12.92 9.22 15.83
C LEU A 268 13.07 9.31 17.36
N GLU A 269 14.25 9.02 17.88
CA GLU A 269 14.52 9.17 19.30
C GLU A 269 14.37 10.64 19.75
N GLU A 270 14.82 11.57 18.92
CA GLU A 270 14.63 13.01 19.16
C GLU A 270 13.15 13.43 19.10
N ARG A 271 12.37 12.90 18.17
CA ARG A 271 10.92 13.15 18.09
C ARG A 271 10.17 12.62 19.31
N LYS A 272 10.40 11.36 19.68
CA LYS A 272 9.81 10.75 20.89
C LYS A 272 10.16 11.53 22.16
N THR A 273 11.40 11.99 22.26
CA THR A 273 11.86 12.80 23.41
C THR A 273 11.19 14.17 23.45
N LYS A 274 10.92 14.79 22.29
CA LYS A 274 10.17 16.07 22.20
C LYS A 274 8.69 15.91 22.52
N GLU A 275 8.04 14.84 22.05
CA GLU A 275 6.63 14.56 22.37
C GLU A 275 6.40 14.24 23.85
N LEU A 276 7.34 13.56 24.51
CA LEU A 276 7.30 13.31 25.93
C LEU A 276 7.49 14.60 26.76
N ARG A 277 8.38 15.51 26.32
CA ARG A 277 8.60 16.82 26.98
C ARG A 277 7.50 17.85 26.73
N GLY A 278 6.68 17.68 25.71
CA GLY A 278 5.55 18.57 25.40
C GLY A 278 4.24 18.16 26.08
N ARG A 279 4.24 17.06 26.84
CA ARG A 279 3.10 16.57 27.62
C ARG A 279 3.26 16.81 29.15
N GLU A 280 4.39 17.37 29.58
CA GLU A 280 4.62 17.94 30.93
C GLU A 280 4.36 19.46 30.92
#